data_ef8be6919a4e1627448b72efd00361a3
#
_entry.id   ef8be6919a4e1627448b72efd00361a3
#
_cell.length_a   1.000
_cell.length_b   1.000
_cell.length_c   1.000
_cell.angle_alpha   90.00
_cell.angle_beta   90.00
_cell.angle_gamma   90.00
#
_symmetry.space_group_name_H-M   'P 1'
#
loop_
_entity.id
_entity.type
_entity.pdbx_description
1 polymer ?
#
loop_
_entity_poly.entity_id
_entity_poly.type
_entity_poly.pdbx_seq_one_letter_code
_entity_poly.pdbx_strand_id
1 'polypeptide(L)'
;MFENEKVVYCIDANILIQAWQKYYSPEICPSYWEVLNDLGKKGVIFIPELVYEEIEKGEDNLFEWLKNSDIPIKKIDGEVTNCLKEIYTSNPNHKYLVSSNGIHSKADPWVIAHAMKENAVVVTKETKDYFKKQTKIKIPHVCDNMDVKWIDDFEFIRDLNIKFICKSE
;
A
#
# COMPACT_ATOMS: atom_id res chain seq x y z
N MET A 1 -20.60 -7.54 -23.55
CA MET A 1 -20.07 -6.33 -22.88
C MET A 1 -19.11 -6.81 -21.81
N PHE A 2 -17.84 -6.57 -21.94
CA PHE A 2 -16.90 -6.84 -20.87
C PHE A 2 -17.12 -5.73 -19.84
N GLU A 3 -17.64 -6.07 -18.65
CA GLU A 3 -17.54 -5.18 -17.50
C GLU A 3 -16.05 -4.90 -17.32
N ASN A 4 -15.64 -3.64 -17.45
CA ASN A 4 -14.30 -3.23 -17.04
C ASN A 4 -14.21 -3.53 -15.56
N GLU A 5 -13.54 -4.62 -15.18
CA GLU A 5 -13.26 -4.91 -13.79
C GLU A 5 -12.57 -3.67 -13.20
N LYS A 6 -13.21 -3.08 -12.21
CA LYS A 6 -12.72 -1.88 -11.56
C LYS A 6 -11.43 -2.23 -10.83
N VAL A 7 -10.31 -1.70 -11.32
CA VAL A 7 -9.02 -1.90 -10.66
C VAL A 7 -9.07 -1.30 -9.26
N VAL A 8 -8.66 -2.08 -8.28
CA VAL A 8 -8.59 -1.68 -6.86
C VAL A 8 -7.13 -1.68 -6.42
N TYR A 9 -6.76 -0.73 -5.58
CA TYR A 9 -5.38 -0.55 -5.13
C TYR A 9 -5.28 -0.72 -3.61
N CYS A 10 -4.31 -1.53 -3.19
CA CYS A 10 -3.93 -1.75 -1.79
C CYS A 10 -2.74 -0.85 -1.46
N ILE A 11 -2.93 0.10 -0.56
CA ILE A 11 -1.92 1.13 -0.27
C ILE A 11 -1.04 0.72 0.91
N ASP A 12 0.27 0.69 0.67
CA ASP A 12 1.28 0.50 1.70
C ASP A 12 1.53 1.79 2.51
N ALA A 13 1.91 1.65 3.79
CA ALA A 13 2.12 2.77 4.71
C ALA A 13 3.09 3.83 4.17
N ASN A 14 4.18 3.41 3.57
CA ASN A 14 5.21 4.29 3.03
C ASN A 14 4.70 5.27 1.96
N ILE A 15 3.66 4.89 1.22
CA ILE A 15 3.02 5.76 0.22
C ILE A 15 2.45 7.00 0.91
N LEU A 16 1.69 6.81 1.98
CA LEU A 16 1.06 7.93 2.71
C LEU A 16 2.06 8.69 3.56
N ILE A 17 2.95 7.99 4.28
CA ILE A 17 3.93 8.63 5.16
C ILE A 17 4.88 9.54 4.36
N GLN A 18 5.44 9.06 3.25
CA GLN A 18 6.36 9.86 2.45
C GLN A 18 5.64 10.98 1.67
N ALA A 19 4.42 10.75 1.21
CA ALA A 19 3.60 11.78 0.60
C ALA A 19 3.35 12.92 1.59
N TRP A 20 2.95 12.60 2.81
CA TRP A 20 2.67 13.58 3.87
C TRP A 20 3.90 14.39 4.26
N GLN A 21 5.02 13.71 4.48
CA GLN A 21 6.23 14.32 5.01
C GLN A 21 7.06 15.06 3.96
N LYS A 22 6.97 14.69 2.68
CA LYS A 22 7.92 15.15 1.65
C LYS A 22 7.25 15.63 0.37
N TYR A 23 6.62 14.70 -0.39
CA TYR A 23 6.31 14.96 -1.80
C TYR A 23 5.03 15.75 -2.01
N TYR A 24 4.01 15.44 -1.22
CA TYR A 24 2.67 15.99 -1.38
C TYR A 24 2.10 16.44 -0.04
N SER A 25 2.92 17.09 0.80
CA SER A 25 2.45 17.55 2.10
C SER A 25 1.17 18.38 1.95
N PRO A 26 0.20 18.30 2.89
CA PRO A 26 -1.05 19.06 2.80
C PRO A 26 -0.85 20.57 2.66
N GLU A 27 0.28 21.08 3.11
CA GLU A 27 0.64 22.49 2.99
C GLU A 27 0.87 22.91 1.53
N ILE A 28 1.51 22.03 0.72
CA ILE A 28 1.85 22.34 -0.67
C ILE A 28 0.92 21.69 -1.68
N CYS A 29 0.23 20.62 -1.31
CA CYS A 29 -0.60 19.84 -2.22
C CYS A 29 -1.90 19.33 -1.56
N PRO A 30 -2.77 20.23 -1.01
CA PRO A 30 -3.98 19.82 -0.30
C PRO A 30 -4.92 18.96 -1.17
N SER A 31 -5.03 19.28 -2.47
CA SER A 31 -5.90 18.57 -3.40
C SER A 31 -5.53 17.11 -3.61
N TYR A 32 -4.28 16.71 -3.40
CA TYR A 32 -3.88 15.30 -3.45
C TYR A 32 -4.63 14.47 -2.40
N TRP A 33 -4.77 15.00 -1.18
CA TRP A 33 -5.44 14.35 -0.06
C TRP A 33 -6.95 14.29 -0.24
N GLU A 34 -7.54 15.32 -0.88
CA GLU A 34 -8.95 15.31 -1.29
C GLU A 34 -9.21 14.21 -2.34
N VAL A 35 -8.33 14.08 -3.33
CA VAL A 35 -8.42 13.01 -4.34
C VAL A 35 -8.30 11.63 -3.71
N LEU A 36 -7.35 11.41 -2.79
CA LEU A 36 -7.22 10.13 -2.09
C LEU A 36 -8.48 9.79 -1.29
N ASN A 37 -9.07 10.77 -0.61
CA ASN A 37 -10.32 10.57 0.12
C ASN A 37 -11.46 10.16 -0.82
N ASP A 38 -11.60 10.84 -1.96
CA ASP A 38 -12.62 10.52 -2.98
C ASP A 38 -12.42 9.14 -3.59
N LEU A 39 -11.17 8.73 -3.83
CA LEU A 39 -10.84 7.38 -4.30
C LEU A 39 -11.21 6.33 -3.27
N GLY A 40 -10.97 6.60 -1.98
CA GLY A 40 -11.40 5.75 -0.88
C GLY A 40 -12.92 5.61 -0.83
N LYS A 41 -13.64 6.71 -0.86
CA LYS A 41 -15.11 6.75 -0.88
C LYS A 41 -15.70 5.96 -2.05
N LYS A 42 -15.05 5.99 -3.21
CA LYS A 42 -15.43 5.21 -4.40
C LYS A 42 -15.00 3.75 -4.34
N GLY A 43 -14.27 3.32 -3.29
CA GLY A 43 -13.72 1.97 -3.15
C GLY A 43 -12.68 1.63 -4.23
N VAL A 44 -11.95 2.62 -4.73
CA VAL A 44 -10.82 2.44 -5.66
C VAL A 44 -9.55 2.11 -4.90
N ILE A 45 -9.39 2.68 -3.70
CA ILE A 45 -8.27 2.39 -2.81
C ILE A 45 -8.77 1.87 -1.47
N PHE A 46 -7.93 1.10 -0.81
CA PHE A 46 -8.13 0.69 0.58
C PHE A 46 -6.78 0.54 1.30
N ILE A 47 -6.84 0.48 2.62
CA ILE A 47 -5.68 0.28 3.49
C ILE A 47 -5.90 -0.96 4.34
N PRO A 48 -4.93 -1.89 4.42
CA PRO A 48 -4.95 -2.99 5.38
C PRO A 48 -4.94 -2.51 6.83
N GLU A 49 -5.59 -3.24 7.72
CA GLU A 49 -5.68 -2.92 9.15
C GLU A 49 -4.31 -2.70 9.79
N LEU A 50 -3.31 -3.53 9.51
CA LEU A 50 -1.97 -3.37 10.07
C LEU A 50 -1.20 -2.16 9.50
N VAL A 51 -1.49 -1.73 8.29
CA VAL A 51 -0.98 -0.46 7.73
C VAL A 51 -1.59 0.72 8.50
N TYR A 52 -2.89 0.68 8.78
CA TYR A 52 -3.55 1.68 9.60
C TYR A 52 -2.94 1.77 11.00
N GLU A 53 -2.71 0.62 11.66
CA GLU A 53 -2.06 0.56 12.97
C GLU A 53 -0.61 1.08 12.94
N GLU A 54 0.10 0.88 11.85
CA GLU A 54 1.45 1.41 11.68
C GLU A 54 1.45 2.94 11.61
N ILE A 55 0.51 3.53 10.87
CA ILE A 55 0.34 4.99 10.79
C ILE A 55 -0.12 5.55 12.15
N GLU A 56 -1.01 4.84 12.86
CA GLU A 56 -1.48 5.23 14.19
C GLU A 56 -0.34 5.40 15.18
N LYS A 57 0.67 4.54 15.13
CA LYS A 57 1.84 4.63 16.02
C LYS A 57 2.67 5.91 15.83
N GLY A 58 2.53 6.58 14.73
CA GLY A 58 3.16 7.88 14.47
C GLY A 58 2.50 9.02 15.26
N GLU A 59 1.26 8.86 15.71
CA GLU A 59 0.47 9.83 16.50
C GLU A 59 0.54 11.25 15.93
N ASP A 60 0.53 11.38 14.61
CA ASP A 60 0.72 12.63 13.89
C ASP A 60 -0.55 13.09 13.13
N ASN A 61 -0.44 14.23 12.47
CA ASN A 61 -1.55 14.79 11.69
C ASN A 61 -1.97 13.90 10.51
N LEU A 62 -1.10 13.02 10.01
CA LEU A 62 -1.46 12.03 8.99
C LEU A 62 -2.48 11.04 9.56
N PHE A 63 -2.25 10.53 10.77
CA PHE A 63 -3.19 9.62 11.40
C PHE A 63 -4.55 10.28 11.64
N GLU A 64 -4.57 11.51 12.14
CA GLU A 64 -5.82 12.26 12.34
C GLU A 64 -6.56 12.48 11.01
N TRP A 65 -5.85 12.78 9.93
CA TRP A 65 -6.45 12.88 8.60
C TRP A 65 -7.02 11.53 8.15
N LEU A 66 -6.24 10.44 8.24
CA LEU A 66 -6.65 9.11 7.81
C LEU A 66 -7.88 8.62 8.58
N LYS A 67 -7.92 8.82 9.89
CA LYS A 67 -9.04 8.47 10.78
C LYS A 67 -10.34 9.15 10.37
N ASN A 68 -10.27 10.38 9.84
CA ASN A 68 -11.42 11.17 9.40
C ASN A 68 -11.72 11.02 7.89
N SER A 69 -10.93 10.22 7.18
CA SER A 69 -11.12 9.97 5.75
C SER A 69 -12.17 8.89 5.48
N ASP A 70 -12.67 8.85 4.25
CA ASP A 70 -13.56 7.81 3.74
C ASP A 70 -12.82 6.59 3.17
N ILE A 71 -11.49 6.49 3.40
CA ILE A 71 -10.69 5.36 2.89
C ILE A 71 -11.04 4.10 3.69
N PRO A 72 -11.47 3.00 3.02
CA PRO A 72 -11.81 1.77 3.70
C PRO A 72 -10.58 1.14 4.37
N ILE A 73 -10.72 0.78 5.63
CA ILE A 73 -9.74 -0.03 6.36
C ILE A 73 -10.19 -1.48 6.32
N LYS A 74 -9.46 -2.32 5.61
CA LYS A 74 -9.76 -3.75 5.45
C LYS A 74 -9.21 -4.54 6.63
N LYS A 75 -10.10 -5.21 7.35
CA LYS A 75 -9.74 -6.03 8.51
C LYS A 75 -9.23 -7.40 8.09
N ILE A 76 -8.43 -7.99 8.95
CA ILE A 76 -7.95 -9.36 8.80
C ILE A 76 -9.14 -10.31 9.08
N ASP A 77 -9.38 -11.20 8.14
CA ASP A 77 -10.37 -12.28 8.23
C ASP A 77 -9.76 -13.64 7.87
N GLY A 78 -10.59 -14.67 7.79
CA GLY A 78 -10.16 -16.03 7.47
C GLY A 78 -9.56 -16.15 6.06
N GLU A 79 -10.09 -15.43 5.08
CA GLU A 79 -9.60 -15.48 3.70
C GLU A 79 -8.23 -14.78 3.57
N VAL A 80 -8.07 -13.59 4.16
CA VAL A 80 -6.77 -12.91 4.22
C VAL A 80 -5.73 -13.76 4.96
N THR A 81 -6.14 -14.42 6.05
CA THR A 81 -5.25 -15.33 6.79
C THR A 81 -4.83 -16.54 5.94
N ASN A 82 -5.71 -17.07 5.10
CA ASN A 82 -5.37 -18.14 4.17
C ASN A 82 -4.40 -17.67 3.09
N CYS A 83 -4.60 -16.47 2.53
CA CYS A 83 -3.63 -15.86 1.61
C CYS A 83 -2.24 -15.70 2.27
N LEU A 84 -2.19 -15.26 3.52
CA LEU A 84 -0.93 -15.17 4.26
C LEU A 84 -0.23 -16.52 4.43
N LYS A 85 -0.98 -17.58 4.75
CA LYS A 85 -0.43 -18.95 4.82
C LYS A 85 0.15 -19.38 3.47
N GLU A 86 -0.55 -19.10 2.38
CA GLU A 86 -0.08 -19.38 1.02
C GLU A 86 1.22 -18.67 0.71
N ILE A 87 1.35 -17.38 1.06
CA ILE A 87 2.61 -16.62 0.91
C ILE A 87 3.78 -17.34 1.59
N TYR A 88 3.60 -17.76 2.85
CA TYR A 88 4.70 -18.41 3.60
C TYR A 88 4.98 -19.86 3.20
N THR A 89 4.01 -20.56 2.67
CA THR A 89 4.18 -21.95 2.21
C THR A 89 4.75 -22.05 0.80
N SER A 90 4.50 -21.03 -0.04
CA SER A 90 4.97 -21.02 -1.44
C SER A 90 6.49 -20.90 -1.58
N ASN A 91 7.15 -20.16 -0.68
CA ASN A 91 8.60 -19.97 -0.70
C ASN A 91 9.13 -19.74 0.74
N PRO A 92 10.07 -20.59 1.22
CA PRO A 92 10.65 -20.43 2.56
C PRO A 92 11.33 -19.09 2.83
N ASN A 93 11.78 -18.39 1.79
CA ASN A 93 12.43 -17.08 1.92
C ASN A 93 11.44 -15.94 2.21
N HIS A 94 10.14 -16.14 2.00
CA HIS A 94 9.13 -15.14 2.31
C HIS A 94 9.08 -14.77 3.80
N LYS A 95 9.55 -15.66 4.68
CA LYS A 95 9.68 -15.34 6.12
C LYS A 95 10.59 -14.13 6.39
N TYR A 96 11.51 -13.83 5.49
CA TYR A 96 12.43 -12.69 5.64
C TYR A 96 11.79 -11.33 5.27
N LEU A 97 10.56 -11.33 4.76
CA LEU A 97 9.79 -10.11 4.56
C LEU A 97 9.53 -9.39 5.90
N VAL A 98 9.41 -10.14 6.99
CA VAL A 98 9.36 -9.59 8.34
C VAL A 98 10.71 -9.80 9.00
N SER A 99 11.48 -8.74 9.20
CA SER A 99 12.77 -8.85 9.86
C SER A 99 12.66 -8.75 11.37
N SER A 100 13.44 -9.59 12.07
CA SER A 100 13.59 -9.50 13.53
C SER A 100 14.24 -8.19 14.01
N ASN A 101 14.84 -7.43 13.10
CA ASN A 101 15.63 -6.23 13.39
C ASN A 101 14.85 -4.91 13.17
N GLY A 102 13.52 -4.97 12.97
CA GLY A 102 12.67 -3.79 12.83
C GLY A 102 12.87 -2.96 11.55
N ILE A 103 13.61 -3.48 10.56
CA ILE A 103 13.87 -2.80 9.28
C ILE A 103 12.67 -2.94 8.34
N HIS A 104 11.90 -4.02 8.46
CA HIS A 104 10.70 -4.28 7.69
C HIS A 104 9.47 -4.26 8.60
N SER A 105 8.39 -3.70 8.09
CA SER A 105 7.14 -3.63 8.82
C SER A 105 6.51 -5.00 9.00
N LYS A 106 5.85 -5.20 10.15
CA LYS A 106 4.98 -6.37 10.35
C LYS A 106 3.77 -6.36 9.42
N ALA A 107 3.44 -5.22 8.85
CA ALA A 107 2.33 -5.05 7.91
C ALA A 107 2.63 -5.59 6.51
N ASP A 108 3.91 -5.63 6.09
CA ASP A 108 4.31 -5.95 4.71
C ASP A 108 3.67 -7.25 4.15
N PRO A 109 3.72 -8.40 4.84
CA PRO A 109 3.08 -9.62 4.31
C PRO A 109 1.55 -9.52 4.26
N TRP A 110 0.95 -8.72 5.13
CA TRP A 110 -0.50 -8.50 5.14
C TRP A 110 -0.96 -7.58 4.00
N VAL A 111 -0.12 -6.63 3.57
CA VAL A 111 -0.38 -5.83 2.36
C VAL A 111 -0.58 -6.77 1.16
N ILE A 112 0.31 -7.74 0.99
CA ILE A 112 0.25 -8.71 -0.11
C ILE A 112 -0.96 -9.64 0.06
N ALA A 113 -1.20 -10.16 1.28
CA ALA A 113 -2.33 -11.05 1.56
C ALA A 113 -3.69 -10.39 1.28
N HIS A 114 -3.86 -9.13 1.67
CA HIS A 114 -5.06 -8.36 1.34
C HIS A 114 -5.19 -8.12 -0.17
N ALA A 115 -4.08 -7.80 -0.85
CA ALA A 115 -4.10 -7.62 -2.30
C ALA A 115 -4.48 -8.92 -3.04
N MET A 116 -3.99 -10.07 -2.59
CA MET A 116 -4.39 -11.39 -3.12
C MET A 116 -5.89 -11.62 -2.97
N LYS A 117 -6.44 -11.42 -1.77
CA LYS A 117 -7.86 -11.61 -1.52
C LYS A 117 -8.74 -10.69 -2.38
N GLU A 118 -8.38 -9.42 -2.46
CA GLU A 118 -9.18 -8.39 -3.15
C GLU A 118 -8.89 -8.31 -4.65
N ASN A 119 -7.99 -9.14 -5.19
CA ASN A 119 -7.48 -9.04 -6.56
C ASN A 119 -7.00 -7.60 -6.88
N ALA A 120 -6.27 -7.01 -5.93
CA ALA A 120 -5.86 -5.62 -5.97
C ALA A 120 -4.40 -5.45 -6.41
N VAL A 121 -4.08 -4.25 -6.91
CA VAL A 121 -2.70 -3.84 -7.20
C VAL A 121 -2.08 -3.27 -5.92
N VAL A 122 -0.93 -3.78 -5.52
CA VAL A 122 -0.16 -3.21 -4.39
C VAL A 122 0.51 -1.92 -4.83
N VAL A 123 0.35 -0.85 -4.06
CA VAL A 123 1.07 0.42 -4.25
C VAL A 123 2.09 0.58 -3.14
N THR A 124 3.39 0.54 -3.47
CA THR A 124 4.48 0.61 -2.49
C THR A 124 5.64 1.45 -3.00
N LYS A 125 6.38 2.07 -2.08
CA LYS A 125 7.65 2.77 -2.35
C LYS A 125 8.84 1.82 -2.42
N GLU A 126 8.66 0.57 -2.05
CA GLU A 126 9.74 -0.39 -2.11
C GLU A 126 10.11 -0.73 -3.55
N THR A 127 11.40 -0.89 -3.80
CA THR A 127 11.95 -1.24 -5.11
C THR A 127 12.68 -2.58 -5.04
N LYS A 128 12.72 -3.29 -6.18
CA LYS A 128 13.53 -4.48 -6.31
C LYS A 128 15.01 -4.14 -6.29
N ASP A 129 15.74 -4.91 -5.51
CA ASP A 129 17.18 -4.79 -5.38
C ASP A 129 17.82 -6.08 -5.91
N TYR A 130 18.25 -6.06 -7.17
CA TYR A 130 18.71 -7.25 -7.90
C TYR A 130 20.02 -7.85 -7.37
N PHE A 131 20.76 -7.13 -6.52
CA PHE A 131 22.09 -7.51 -6.06
C PHE A 131 22.15 -7.95 -4.59
N LYS A 132 21.01 -8.08 -3.91
CA LYS A 132 20.99 -8.38 -2.48
C LYS A 132 20.71 -9.85 -2.19
N LYS A 133 21.29 -10.30 -1.07
CA LYS A 133 21.11 -11.66 -0.52
C LYS A 133 19.61 -11.96 -0.37
N GLN A 134 19.24 -13.24 -0.56
CA GLN A 134 17.86 -13.75 -0.40
C GLN A 134 17.18 -13.40 0.93
N THR A 135 17.97 -12.98 1.94
CA THR A 135 17.49 -12.52 3.25
C THR A 135 17.02 -11.05 3.25
N LYS A 136 17.16 -10.34 2.12
CA LYS A 136 16.69 -8.96 1.97
C LYS A 136 15.51 -8.88 1.00
N ILE A 137 14.56 -9.78 1.16
CA ILE A 137 13.34 -9.79 0.37
C ILE A 137 12.44 -8.60 0.76
N LYS A 138 11.76 -8.05 -0.22
CA LYS A 138 10.86 -6.91 -0.09
C LYS A 138 9.50 -7.22 -0.70
N ILE A 139 8.50 -6.36 -0.46
CA ILE A 139 7.14 -6.48 -1.01
C ILE A 139 7.15 -6.81 -2.51
N PRO A 140 7.89 -6.08 -3.41
CA PRO A 140 7.90 -6.39 -4.84
C PRO A 140 8.36 -7.81 -5.19
N HIS A 141 9.34 -8.34 -4.46
CA HIS A 141 9.83 -9.71 -4.72
C HIS A 141 8.76 -10.77 -4.39
N VAL A 142 8.04 -10.59 -3.28
CA VAL A 142 6.98 -11.51 -2.87
C VAL A 142 5.77 -11.36 -3.79
N CYS A 143 5.41 -10.13 -4.18
CA CYS A 143 4.35 -9.88 -5.15
C CYS A 143 4.60 -10.64 -6.46
N ASP A 144 5.83 -10.57 -7.01
CA ASP A 144 6.16 -11.30 -8.23
C ASP A 144 6.06 -12.82 -8.06
N ASN A 145 6.52 -13.34 -6.91
CA ASN A 145 6.45 -14.78 -6.63
C ASN A 145 4.99 -15.27 -6.46
N MET A 146 4.09 -14.38 -6.05
CA MET A 146 2.67 -14.67 -5.81
C MET A 146 1.76 -14.24 -6.96
N ASP A 147 2.32 -13.77 -8.07
CA ASP A 147 1.57 -13.22 -9.22
C ASP A 147 0.62 -12.07 -8.83
N VAL A 148 1.06 -11.23 -7.88
CA VAL A 148 0.36 -10.03 -7.46
C VAL A 148 0.95 -8.82 -8.17
N LYS A 149 0.13 -8.03 -8.85
CA LYS A 149 0.58 -6.80 -9.49
C LYS A 149 0.98 -5.77 -8.42
N TRP A 150 2.09 -5.10 -8.64
CA TRP A 150 2.54 -4.00 -7.80
C TRP A 150 3.05 -2.83 -8.64
N ILE A 151 2.93 -1.61 -8.12
CA ILE A 151 3.34 -0.37 -8.76
C ILE A 151 3.89 0.61 -7.72
N ASP A 152 4.63 1.61 -8.15
CA ASP A 152 5.03 2.73 -7.31
C ASP A 152 3.96 3.85 -7.29
N ASP A 153 4.20 4.90 -6.52
CA ASP A 153 3.28 6.03 -6.41
C ASP A 153 3.18 6.87 -7.69
N PHE A 154 4.24 6.94 -8.48
CA PHE A 154 4.21 7.67 -9.75
C PHE A 154 3.38 6.91 -10.80
N GLU A 155 3.52 5.58 -10.85
CA GLU A 155 2.67 4.73 -11.69
C GLU A 155 1.21 4.80 -11.24
N PHE A 156 0.94 4.77 -9.93
CA PHE A 156 -0.39 4.93 -9.35
C PHE A 156 -1.05 6.26 -9.77
N ILE A 157 -0.31 7.37 -9.67
CA ILE A 157 -0.78 8.69 -10.10
C ILE A 157 -1.11 8.70 -11.60
N ARG A 158 -0.27 8.05 -12.43
CA ARG A 158 -0.49 7.95 -13.88
C ARG A 158 -1.66 7.05 -14.23
N ASP A 159 -1.77 5.88 -13.60
CA ASP A 159 -2.86 4.92 -13.83
C ASP A 159 -4.24 5.56 -13.55
N LEU A 160 -4.32 6.39 -12.51
CA LEU A 160 -5.53 7.11 -12.14
C LEU A 160 -5.69 8.46 -12.85
N ASN A 161 -4.76 8.82 -13.74
CA ASN A 161 -4.76 10.11 -14.46
C ASN A 161 -4.87 11.33 -13.53
N ILE A 162 -4.27 11.25 -12.34
CA ILE A 162 -4.22 12.36 -11.39
C ILE A 162 -3.29 13.45 -11.93
N LYS A 163 -3.75 14.69 -11.94
CA LYS A 163 -2.98 15.84 -12.43
C LYS A 163 -2.82 16.89 -11.34
N PHE A 164 -1.61 17.37 -11.20
CA PHE A 164 -1.29 18.47 -10.31
C PHE A 164 -1.26 19.79 -11.09
N ILE A 165 -1.91 20.80 -10.55
CA ILE A 165 -1.90 22.16 -11.11
C ILE A 165 -1.09 23.03 -10.15
N CYS A 166 0.04 23.57 -10.63
CA CYS A 166 0.89 24.46 -9.86
C CYS A 166 0.49 25.92 -10.13
N LYS A 167 0.35 26.71 -9.06
CA LYS A 167 0.19 28.17 -9.12
C LYS A 167 1.22 28.79 -8.20
N SER A 168 1.86 29.87 -8.62
CA SER A 168 2.65 30.75 -7.75
C SER A 168 1.82 31.98 -7.43
N GLU A 169 1.77 32.37 -6.18
CA GLU A 169 1.18 33.66 -5.76
C GLU A 169 2.22 34.78 -5.90
#